data_1b57d4343b8c8d922a25de95ef19d63a
#
_entry.id   1b57d4343b8c8d922a25de95ef19d63a
#
_cell.length_a   1.000
_cell.length_b   1.000
_cell.length_c   1.000
_cell.angle_alpha   90.00
_cell.angle_beta   90.00
_cell.angle_gamma   90.00
#
_symmetry.space_group_name_H-M   'P 1'
#
loop_
_entity.id
_entity.type
_entity.pdbx_description
1 polymer ?
#
loop_
_entity_poly.entity_id
_entity_poly.type
_entity_poly.pdbx_seq_one_letter_code
_entity_poly.pdbx_strand_id
1 'polypeptide(L)'
;MLNETYRAMLNNKSVIRETFMYGRQRAAQIGSENVFDYSLGNPSVPCPPEFTEAMQTLLAQEEPVSLHGYCPSQGDPGFRTAVAAHLTETFGLPYAQKHIFPTTGAAGAIAHAIRAVTQPGDEVLTFAPYFPEYGPYVAGTGAVLRVVPPQAPTFQPNLDAFAQMLTEKVTCVLINTPNNPTGVVYSADTLTRMAEILTEKSAQYGHNIFLVSDEPYRDIVFDGKTVPYPAAFYPHTLTCFSYSKSLSLPGERLGYVAVRPGCEGEDILVDMMSQISRFTGHNCPPSIIQRAVSRCQKVTSDLSVYQTNMELLYEKLTALGFAVERPGGTFYIFPKALEEDANAFCQKAREFDLLLVPSDSFGVKGYVRLAYGIDTEKVKRSLPAFEKLAAAYRK
;
A
#
# COMPACT_ATOMS: atom_id res chain seq x y z
N MET A 1 -34.31 -6.23 -9.59
CA MET A 1 -33.59 -6.90 -8.49
C MET A 1 -32.19 -6.30 -8.44
N LEU A 2 -31.74 -5.81 -7.30
CA LEU A 2 -30.37 -5.33 -7.12
C LEU A 2 -29.46 -6.46 -6.65
N ASN A 3 -28.16 -6.35 -6.91
CA ASN A 3 -27.19 -7.33 -6.42
C ASN A 3 -27.00 -7.15 -4.89
N GLU A 4 -27.44 -8.14 -4.11
CA GLU A 4 -27.45 -8.08 -2.65
C GLU A 4 -26.04 -8.05 -2.04
N THR A 5 -25.02 -8.62 -2.71
CA THR A 5 -23.63 -8.57 -2.24
C THR A 5 -23.13 -7.12 -2.19
N TYR A 6 -23.30 -6.37 -3.29
CA TYR A 6 -22.90 -4.96 -3.31
C TYR A 6 -23.78 -4.08 -2.45
N ARG A 7 -25.07 -4.43 -2.31
CA ARG A 7 -25.97 -3.72 -1.39
C ARG A 7 -25.53 -3.88 0.06
N ALA A 8 -25.12 -5.09 0.46
CA ALA A 8 -24.59 -5.34 1.81
C ALA A 8 -23.31 -4.54 2.08
N MET A 9 -22.44 -4.34 1.08
CA MET A 9 -21.22 -3.53 1.20
C MET A 9 -21.49 -2.05 1.51
N LEU A 10 -22.68 -1.51 1.19
CA LEU A 10 -23.04 -0.13 1.56
C LEU A 10 -23.15 0.08 3.08
N ASN A 11 -23.34 -0.99 3.84
CA ASN A 11 -23.37 -0.93 5.30
C ASN A 11 -21.96 -0.91 5.91
N ASN A 12 -20.94 -1.32 5.17
CA ASN A 12 -19.55 -1.33 5.59
C ASN A 12 -18.87 -0.01 5.19
N LYS A 13 -19.21 1.06 5.93
CA LYS A 13 -18.61 2.37 5.67
C LYS A 13 -17.13 2.38 6.05
N SER A 14 -16.31 2.95 5.19
CA SER A 14 -14.89 3.16 5.47
C SER A 14 -14.71 4.24 6.52
N VAL A 15 -14.27 3.89 7.72
CA VAL A 15 -13.96 4.83 8.80
C VAL A 15 -12.97 5.90 8.35
N ILE A 16 -12.03 5.55 7.47
CA ILE A 16 -11.07 6.49 6.86
C ILE A 16 -11.83 7.58 6.09
N ARG A 17 -12.77 7.17 5.22
CA ARG A 17 -13.57 8.12 4.42
C ARG A 17 -14.52 8.95 5.28
N GLU A 18 -15.15 8.36 6.26
CA GLU A 18 -16.03 9.08 7.18
C GLU A 18 -15.26 10.15 7.96
N THR A 19 -14.08 9.80 8.49
CA THR A 19 -13.21 10.75 9.20
C THR A 19 -12.74 11.88 8.27
N PHE A 20 -12.34 11.56 7.05
CA PHE A 20 -11.97 12.56 6.03
C PHE A 20 -13.14 13.51 5.69
N MET A 21 -14.35 12.97 5.49
CA MET A 21 -15.54 13.79 5.20
C MET A 21 -15.89 14.70 6.37
N TYR A 22 -15.81 14.18 7.61
CA TYR A 22 -15.96 14.99 8.82
C TYR A 22 -14.92 16.12 8.85
N GLY A 23 -13.66 15.83 8.55
CA GLY A 23 -12.58 16.82 8.50
C GLY A 23 -12.86 17.96 7.52
N ARG A 24 -13.39 17.64 6.33
CA ARG A 24 -13.80 18.66 5.35
C ARG A 24 -14.94 19.54 5.86
N GLN A 25 -15.94 18.94 6.51
CA GLN A 25 -17.04 19.71 7.10
C GLN A 25 -16.55 20.61 8.25
N ARG A 26 -15.67 20.08 9.10
CA ARG A 26 -15.09 20.85 10.22
C ARG A 26 -14.21 21.98 9.72
N ALA A 27 -13.39 21.74 8.69
CA ALA A 27 -12.56 22.76 8.05
C ALA A 27 -13.37 23.92 7.45
N ALA A 28 -14.55 23.65 6.93
CA ALA A 28 -15.47 24.70 6.45
C ALA A 28 -16.00 25.58 7.58
N GLN A 29 -16.02 25.11 8.84
CA GLN A 29 -16.51 25.86 10.00
C GLN A 29 -15.44 26.69 10.69
N ILE A 30 -14.21 26.15 10.82
CA ILE A 30 -13.16 26.76 11.65
C ILE A 30 -11.88 27.12 10.87
N GLY A 31 -11.85 26.89 9.57
CA GLY A 31 -10.65 27.02 8.73
C GLY A 31 -9.86 25.72 8.64
N SER A 32 -9.33 25.43 7.45
CA SER A 32 -8.58 24.19 7.19
C SER A 32 -7.25 24.12 7.95
N GLU A 33 -6.69 25.26 8.31
CA GLU A 33 -5.47 25.41 9.09
C GLU A 33 -5.64 24.98 10.56
N ASN A 34 -6.86 24.93 11.06
CA ASN A 34 -7.20 24.57 12.45
C ASN A 34 -7.66 23.12 12.60
N VAL A 35 -7.77 22.35 11.51
CA VAL A 35 -8.13 20.94 11.54
C VAL A 35 -6.92 20.09 11.19
N PHE A 36 -6.50 19.23 12.12
CA PHE A 36 -5.34 18.36 12.00
C PHE A 36 -5.77 16.99 11.51
N ASP A 37 -5.98 16.89 10.18
CA ASP A 37 -6.48 15.67 9.56
C ASP A 37 -5.35 14.70 9.20
N TYR A 38 -5.25 13.63 9.99
CA TYR A 38 -4.33 12.50 9.81
C TYR A 38 -5.03 11.25 9.25
N SER A 39 -6.24 11.39 8.69
CA SER A 39 -7.05 10.25 8.27
C SER A 39 -6.64 9.68 6.92
N LEU A 40 -6.38 10.52 5.92
CA LEU A 40 -6.14 10.12 4.55
C LEU A 40 -4.65 10.09 4.18
N GLY A 41 -4.17 8.95 3.71
CA GLY A 41 -2.80 8.80 3.20
C GLY A 41 -2.63 9.39 1.79
N ASN A 42 -2.71 10.71 1.67
CA ASN A 42 -2.48 11.42 0.41
C ASN A 42 -1.13 12.16 0.46
N PRO A 43 -0.26 12.02 -0.55
CA PRO A 43 0.99 12.79 -0.61
C PRO A 43 0.75 14.30 -0.53
N SER A 44 1.60 15.01 0.23
CA SER A 44 1.56 16.47 0.38
C SER A 44 2.65 17.20 -0.39
N VAL A 45 3.57 16.46 -1.00
CA VAL A 45 4.65 17.00 -1.80
C VAL A 45 4.29 16.98 -3.29
N PRO A 46 4.75 17.95 -4.09
CA PRO A 46 4.48 17.96 -5.53
C PRO A 46 5.15 16.79 -6.25
N CYS A 47 4.66 16.44 -7.44
CA CYS A 47 5.36 15.53 -8.31
C CYS A 47 6.71 16.12 -8.74
N PRO A 48 7.70 15.27 -9.10
CA PRO A 48 8.99 15.75 -9.57
C PRO A 48 8.84 16.51 -10.90
N PRO A 49 9.66 17.56 -11.15
CA PRO A 49 9.58 18.37 -12.37
C PRO A 49 9.76 17.55 -13.64
N GLU A 50 10.53 16.47 -13.61
CA GLU A 50 10.76 15.54 -14.72
C GLU A 50 9.46 14.93 -15.25
N PHE A 51 8.47 14.70 -14.39
CA PHE A 51 7.16 14.22 -14.84
C PHE A 51 6.42 15.30 -15.64
N THR A 52 6.43 16.55 -15.16
CA THR A 52 5.80 17.68 -15.86
C THR A 52 6.48 17.93 -17.22
N GLU A 53 7.81 17.89 -17.26
CA GLU A 53 8.60 18.05 -18.49
C GLU A 53 8.32 16.90 -19.47
N ALA A 54 8.23 15.66 -18.98
CA ALA A 54 7.87 14.51 -19.80
C ALA A 54 6.48 14.67 -20.44
N MET A 55 5.49 15.10 -19.66
CA MET A 55 4.13 15.37 -20.16
C MET A 55 4.12 16.47 -21.22
N GLN A 56 4.79 17.60 -20.97
CA GLN A 56 4.89 18.70 -21.94
C GLN A 56 5.58 18.26 -23.24
N THR A 57 6.65 17.50 -23.13
CA THR A 57 7.39 16.98 -24.29
C THR A 57 6.52 16.04 -25.13
N LEU A 58 5.80 15.11 -24.50
CA LEU A 58 4.89 14.20 -25.20
C LEU A 58 3.80 14.96 -25.96
N LEU A 59 3.16 15.92 -25.29
CA LEU A 59 2.10 16.73 -25.92
C LEU A 59 2.60 17.61 -27.07
N ALA A 60 3.85 18.07 -27.02
CA ALA A 60 4.42 18.96 -28.04
C ALA A 60 5.04 18.22 -29.22
N GLN A 61 5.55 17.00 -29.04
CA GLN A 61 6.41 16.34 -30.01
C GLN A 61 5.84 15.04 -30.60
N GLU A 62 4.95 14.34 -29.85
CA GLU A 62 4.38 13.10 -30.33
C GLU A 62 3.21 13.34 -31.29
N GLU A 63 3.05 12.43 -32.24
CA GLU A 63 1.91 12.47 -33.15
C GLU A 63 0.61 12.20 -32.35
N PRO A 64 -0.41 13.11 -32.41
CA PRO A 64 -1.59 13.05 -31.55
C PRO A 64 -2.37 11.73 -31.63
N VAL A 65 -2.53 11.14 -32.81
CA VAL A 65 -3.27 9.87 -32.98
C VAL A 65 -2.52 8.72 -32.27
N SER A 66 -1.19 8.71 -32.38
CA SER A 66 -0.34 7.72 -31.67
C SER A 66 -0.34 7.94 -30.15
N LEU A 67 -0.27 9.21 -29.72
CA LEU A 67 -0.20 9.55 -28.30
C LEU A 67 -1.50 9.22 -27.57
N HIS A 68 -2.65 9.53 -28.19
CA HIS A 68 -3.98 9.35 -27.59
C HIS A 68 -4.69 8.06 -28.02
N GLY A 69 -4.06 7.24 -28.87
CA GLY A 69 -4.59 5.97 -29.33
C GLY A 69 -4.55 4.90 -28.22
N TYR A 70 -5.26 3.80 -28.47
CA TYR A 70 -5.17 2.63 -27.60
C TYR A 70 -3.75 2.05 -27.59
N CYS A 71 -3.21 1.78 -26.41
CA CYS A 71 -2.02 0.94 -26.29
C CYS A 71 -2.43 -0.55 -26.27
N PRO A 72 -1.47 -1.48 -26.45
CA PRO A 72 -1.72 -2.91 -26.31
C PRO A 72 -2.39 -3.24 -24.99
N SER A 73 -3.19 -4.31 -24.96
CA SER A 73 -3.90 -4.74 -23.74
C SER A 73 -2.98 -5.07 -22.56
N GLN A 74 -1.73 -5.45 -22.85
CA GLN A 74 -0.66 -5.68 -21.87
C GLN A 74 0.02 -4.38 -21.42
N GLY A 75 -0.37 -3.22 -21.92
CA GLY A 75 0.22 -1.91 -21.63
C GLY A 75 1.27 -1.45 -22.64
N ASP A 76 1.72 -0.20 -22.48
CA ASP A 76 2.73 0.42 -23.35
C ASP A 76 4.08 -0.33 -23.28
N PRO A 77 4.63 -0.78 -24.42
CA PRO A 77 5.89 -1.52 -24.45
C PRO A 77 7.08 -0.73 -23.89
N GLY A 78 7.13 0.57 -24.11
CA GLY A 78 8.18 1.46 -23.61
C GLY A 78 8.16 1.54 -22.09
N PHE A 79 6.98 1.71 -21.50
CA PHE A 79 6.80 1.69 -20.05
C PHE A 79 7.23 0.34 -19.44
N ARG A 80 6.75 -0.76 -20.00
CA ARG A 80 7.08 -2.12 -19.52
C ARG A 80 8.59 -2.38 -19.58
N THR A 81 9.25 -1.97 -20.63
CA THR A 81 10.71 -2.09 -20.79
C THR A 81 11.46 -1.22 -19.77
N ALA A 82 11.02 0.03 -19.57
CA ALA A 82 11.65 0.94 -18.62
C ALA A 82 11.54 0.42 -17.17
N VAL A 83 10.36 -0.08 -16.77
CA VAL A 83 10.15 -0.70 -15.45
C VAL A 83 11.03 -1.93 -15.29
N ALA A 84 11.08 -2.84 -16.28
CA ALA A 84 11.91 -4.03 -16.22
C ALA A 84 13.39 -3.70 -16.06
N ALA A 85 13.89 -2.73 -16.82
CA ALA A 85 15.28 -2.28 -16.72
C ALA A 85 15.58 -1.68 -15.33
N HIS A 86 14.68 -0.84 -14.81
CA HIS A 86 14.81 -0.26 -13.46
C HIS A 86 14.86 -1.33 -12.37
N LEU A 87 13.95 -2.30 -12.41
CA LEU A 87 13.92 -3.39 -11.42
C LEU A 87 15.18 -4.28 -11.51
N THR A 88 15.67 -4.54 -12.74
CA THR A 88 16.91 -5.30 -12.95
C THR A 88 18.12 -4.56 -12.37
N GLU A 89 18.24 -3.27 -12.66
CA GLU A 89 19.33 -2.43 -12.15
C GLU A 89 19.30 -2.32 -10.62
N THR A 90 18.10 -2.18 -10.04
CA THR A 90 17.93 -1.93 -8.60
C THR A 90 18.08 -3.21 -7.78
N PHE A 91 17.53 -4.34 -8.24
CA PHE A 91 17.40 -5.55 -7.43
C PHE A 91 18.20 -6.74 -7.95
N GLY A 92 18.85 -6.64 -9.10
CA GLY A 92 19.70 -7.69 -9.65
C GLY A 92 18.97 -8.91 -10.22
N LEU A 93 17.63 -8.90 -10.29
CA LEU A 93 16.85 -9.96 -10.91
C LEU A 93 16.62 -9.65 -12.40
N PRO A 94 16.72 -10.64 -13.33
CA PRO A 94 16.70 -10.40 -14.77
C PRO A 94 15.28 -10.16 -15.31
N TYR A 95 14.65 -9.07 -14.89
CA TYR A 95 13.35 -8.67 -15.41
C TYR A 95 13.41 -8.32 -16.91
N ALA A 96 12.39 -8.72 -17.63
CA ALA A 96 12.16 -8.36 -19.04
C ALA A 96 10.74 -7.78 -19.20
N GLN A 97 10.47 -7.17 -20.33
CA GLN A 97 9.18 -6.59 -20.68
C GLN A 97 8.01 -7.57 -20.41
N LYS A 98 8.19 -8.88 -20.70
CA LYS A 98 7.16 -9.92 -20.49
C LYS A 98 6.73 -10.10 -19.03
N HIS A 99 7.52 -9.63 -18.06
CA HIS A 99 7.24 -9.76 -16.63
C HIS A 99 6.42 -8.58 -16.06
N ILE A 100 6.18 -7.52 -16.83
CA ILE A 100 5.55 -6.29 -16.34
C ILE A 100 4.15 -6.13 -16.90
N PHE A 101 3.16 -5.93 -16.02
CA PHE A 101 1.78 -5.64 -16.37
C PHE A 101 1.33 -4.31 -15.73
N PRO A 102 1.09 -3.24 -16.52
CA PRO A 102 0.60 -1.96 -16.01
C PRO A 102 -0.82 -2.06 -15.48
N THR A 103 -1.09 -1.37 -14.37
CA THR A 103 -2.38 -1.41 -13.68
C THR A 103 -2.84 -0.03 -13.21
N THR A 104 -4.12 0.10 -12.87
CA THR A 104 -4.70 1.32 -12.32
C THR A 104 -4.30 1.55 -10.86
N GLY A 105 -2.99 1.72 -10.62
CA GLY A 105 -2.37 1.84 -9.30
C GLY A 105 -2.23 0.49 -8.60
N ALA A 106 -1.73 0.50 -7.34
CA ALA A 106 -1.53 -0.72 -6.56
C ALA A 106 -2.83 -1.49 -6.30
N ALA A 107 -3.95 -0.81 -6.14
CA ALA A 107 -5.26 -1.47 -5.99
C ALA A 107 -5.59 -2.37 -7.19
N GLY A 108 -5.39 -1.86 -8.41
CA GLY A 108 -5.52 -2.65 -9.63
C GLY A 108 -4.48 -3.77 -9.70
N ALA A 109 -3.24 -3.52 -9.27
CA ALA A 109 -2.18 -4.54 -9.26
C ALA A 109 -2.54 -5.71 -8.35
N ILE A 110 -2.93 -5.46 -7.11
CA ILE A 110 -3.33 -6.48 -6.14
C ILE A 110 -4.53 -7.27 -6.65
N ALA A 111 -5.56 -6.57 -7.15
CA ALA A 111 -6.78 -7.22 -7.65
C ALA A 111 -6.50 -8.15 -8.86
N HIS A 112 -5.58 -7.78 -9.74
CA HIS A 112 -5.16 -8.63 -10.86
C HIS A 112 -4.27 -9.79 -10.41
N ALA A 113 -3.27 -9.51 -9.54
CA ALA A 113 -2.37 -10.52 -9.02
C ALA A 113 -3.12 -11.64 -8.28
N ILE A 114 -4.01 -11.28 -7.33
CA ILE A 114 -4.80 -12.27 -6.59
C ILE A 114 -5.68 -13.08 -7.55
N ARG A 115 -6.39 -12.44 -8.50
CA ARG A 115 -7.23 -13.15 -9.47
C ARG A 115 -6.46 -14.11 -10.36
N ALA A 116 -5.20 -13.80 -10.66
CA ALA A 116 -4.36 -14.65 -11.50
C ALA A 116 -3.91 -15.94 -10.79
N VAL A 117 -3.88 -15.95 -9.44
CA VAL A 117 -3.31 -17.05 -8.65
C VAL A 117 -4.28 -17.69 -7.65
N THR A 118 -5.57 -17.31 -7.70
CA THR A 118 -6.62 -17.88 -6.82
C THR A 118 -7.85 -18.30 -7.61
N GLN A 119 -8.57 -19.26 -7.05
CA GLN A 119 -9.87 -19.72 -7.53
C GLN A 119 -10.94 -19.53 -6.44
N PRO A 120 -12.24 -19.54 -6.80
CA PRO A 120 -13.30 -19.54 -5.80
C PRO A 120 -13.15 -20.70 -4.80
N GLY A 121 -13.17 -20.37 -3.51
CA GLY A 121 -12.97 -21.33 -2.42
C GLY A 121 -11.56 -21.45 -1.89
N ASP A 122 -10.56 -20.88 -2.57
CA ASP A 122 -9.20 -20.78 -2.07
C ASP A 122 -9.11 -19.83 -0.86
N GLU A 123 -8.02 -19.93 -0.11
CA GLU A 123 -7.71 -19.05 1.01
C GLU A 123 -6.52 -18.15 0.65
N VAL A 124 -6.64 -16.87 1.01
CA VAL A 124 -5.57 -15.87 0.94
C VAL A 124 -5.20 -15.49 2.37
N LEU A 125 -3.92 -15.64 2.76
CA LEU A 125 -3.44 -15.18 4.07
C LEU A 125 -2.89 -13.76 3.98
N THR A 126 -3.15 -12.95 5.01
CA THR A 126 -2.47 -11.67 5.26
C THR A 126 -2.14 -11.51 6.73
N PHE A 127 -1.29 -10.56 7.10
CA PHE A 127 -0.84 -10.34 8.47
C PHE A 127 -1.48 -9.08 9.04
N ALA A 128 -2.10 -9.18 10.21
CA ALA A 128 -2.53 -7.99 10.94
C ALA A 128 -1.32 -7.23 11.53
N PRO A 129 -1.32 -5.90 11.52
CA PRO A 129 -2.30 -5.00 10.89
C PRO A 129 -2.17 -4.97 9.37
N TYR A 130 -3.29 -4.89 8.65
CA TYR A 130 -3.32 -4.91 7.18
C TYR A 130 -4.22 -3.80 6.61
N PHE A 131 -4.05 -3.49 5.34
CA PHE A 131 -4.88 -2.51 4.64
C PHE A 131 -6.30 -3.05 4.42
N PRO A 132 -7.36 -2.37 4.91
CA PRO A 132 -8.73 -2.91 4.95
C PRO A 132 -9.29 -3.32 3.58
N GLU A 133 -8.84 -2.68 2.50
CA GLU A 133 -9.33 -2.98 1.14
C GLU A 133 -8.90 -4.37 0.63
N TYR A 134 -7.99 -5.07 1.32
CA TYR A 134 -7.64 -6.46 0.96
C TYR A 134 -8.85 -7.40 1.06
N GLY A 135 -9.73 -7.17 2.05
CA GLY A 135 -10.97 -7.93 2.17
C GLY A 135 -11.82 -7.91 0.90
N PRO A 136 -12.26 -6.74 0.41
CA PRO A 136 -12.98 -6.60 -0.85
C PRO A 136 -12.23 -7.17 -2.08
N TYR A 137 -10.90 -6.99 -2.17
CA TYR A 137 -10.14 -7.51 -3.31
C TYR A 137 -10.14 -9.03 -3.36
N VAL A 138 -9.94 -9.69 -2.21
CA VAL A 138 -9.99 -11.15 -2.09
C VAL A 138 -11.41 -11.66 -2.31
N ALA A 139 -12.42 -11.07 -1.65
CA ALA A 139 -13.82 -11.48 -1.83
C ALA A 139 -14.28 -11.37 -3.29
N GLY A 140 -13.76 -10.39 -4.04
CA GLY A 140 -14.04 -10.22 -5.46
C GLY A 140 -13.54 -11.37 -6.36
N THR A 141 -12.70 -12.28 -5.86
CA THR A 141 -12.25 -13.48 -6.57
C THR A 141 -13.06 -14.73 -6.21
N GLY A 142 -13.86 -14.66 -5.16
CA GLY A 142 -14.51 -15.82 -4.54
C GLY A 142 -13.63 -16.56 -3.54
N ALA A 143 -12.42 -16.10 -3.30
CA ALA A 143 -11.52 -16.62 -2.26
C ALA A 143 -11.85 -16.03 -0.88
N VAL A 144 -11.31 -16.62 0.18
CA VAL A 144 -11.52 -16.24 1.57
C VAL A 144 -10.26 -15.61 2.14
N LEU A 145 -10.36 -14.37 2.63
CA LEU A 145 -9.27 -13.73 3.36
C LEU A 145 -9.19 -14.32 4.78
N ARG A 146 -8.00 -14.81 5.16
CA ARG A 146 -7.66 -15.20 6.53
C ARG A 146 -6.53 -14.33 7.06
N VAL A 147 -6.64 -13.91 8.30
CA VAL A 147 -5.74 -12.95 8.90
C VAL A 147 -4.89 -13.62 9.96
N VAL A 148 -3.58 -13.60 9.77
CA VAL A 148 -2.60 -14.04 10.76
C VAL A 148 -2.57 -13.01 11.90
N PRO A 149 -2.66 -13.44 13.18
CA PRO A 149 -2.66 -12.54 14.33
C PRO A 149 -1.41 -11.64 14.39
N PRO A 150 -1.53 -10.40 14.89
CA PRO A 150 -0.41 -9.47 14.97
C PRO A 150 0.64 -9.94 15.98
N GLN A 151 1.88 -9.54 15.76
CA GLN A 151 2.98 -9.67 16.72
C GLN A 151 3.34 -8.27 17.27
N ALA A 152 2.55 -7.80 18.22
CA ALA A 152 2.82 -6.52 18.89
C ALA A 152 4.01 -6.66 19.89
N PRO A 153 4.80 -5.58 20.11
CA PRO A 153 4.65 -4.26 19.53
C PRO A 153 5.36 -4.08 18.19
N THR A 154 6.19 -5.03 17.75
CA THR A 154 7.07 -4.89 16.58
C THR A 154 6.34 -4.88 15.25
N PHE A 155 5.17 -5.49 15.18
CA PHE A 155 4.38 -5.69 13.97
C PHE A 155 5.15 -6.31 12.79
N GLN A 156 6.24 -7.03 13.06
CA GLN A 156 6.78 -7.99 12.12
C GLN A 156 5.77 -9.15 11.94
N PRO A 157 5.74 -9.84 10.80
CA PRO A 157 4.91 -11.02 10.61
C PRO A 157 5.06 -12.05 11.72
N ASN A 158 3.95 -12.49 12.29
CA ASN A 158 3.92 -13.59 13.26
C ASN A 158 4.11 -14.92 12.53
N LEU A 159 5.36 -15.34 12.34
CA LEU A 159 5.70 -16.48 11.52
C LEU A 159 5.28 -17.83 12.13
N ASP A 160 5.20 -17.92 13.45
CA ASP A 160 4.72 -19.14 14.14
C ASP A 160 3.23 -19.37 13.87
N ALA A 161 2.41 -18.33 14.05
CA ALA A 161 0.99 -18.39 13.73
C ALA A 161 0.78 -18.57 12.20
N PHE A 162 1.60 -17.94 11.39
CA PHE A 162 1.57 -18.08 9.93
C PHE A 162 1.76 -19.54 9.50
N ALA A 163 2.82 -20.20 9.99
CA ALA A 163 3.11 -21.59 9.66
C ALA A 163 1.96 -22.55 10.06
N GLN A 164 1.29 -22.27 11.19
CA GLN A 164 0.13 -23.05 11.67
C GLN A 164 -1.15 -22.79 10.86
N MET A 165 -1.32 -21.58 10.30
CA MET A 165 -2.50 -21.21 9.53
C MET A 165 -2.43 -21.61 8.06
N LEU A 166 -1.27 -21.98 7.55
CA LEU A 166 -1.12 -22.50 6.19
C LEU A 166 -1.78 -23.88 6.08
N THR A 167 -2.74 -23.98 5.15
CA THR A 167 -3.46 -25.22 4.80
C THR A 167 -3.31 -25.48 3.30
N GLU A 168 -3.72 -26.64 2.84
CA GLU A 168 -3.74 -26.99 1.41
C GLU A 168 -4.65 -26.09 0.54
N LYS A 169 -5.55 -25.31 1.17
CA LYS A 169 -6.42 -24.34 0.50
C LYS A 169 -5.75 -22.97 0.28
N VAL A 170 -4.61 -22.73 0.92
CA VAL A 170 -3.90 -21.46 0.80
C VAL A 170 -3.11 -21.47 -0.49
N THR A 171 -3.51 -20.64 -1.45
CA THR A 171 -2.83 -20.47 -2.75
C THR A 171 -2.06 -19.15 -2.82
N CYS A 172 -2.37 -18.20 -1.92
CA CYS A 172 -1.77 -16.87 -1.95
C CYS A 172 -1.53 -16.31 -0.54
N VAL A 173 -0.39 -15.64 -0.37
CA VAL A 173 -0.08 -14.82 0.81
C VAL A 173 0.11 -13.38 0.34
N LEU A 174 -0.60 -12.45 0.98
CA LEU A 174 -0.57 -11.02 0.67
C LEU A 174 0.14 -10.27 1.78
N ILE A 175 1.26 -9.63 1.46
CA ILE A 175 2.04 -8.80 2.39
C ILE A 175 2.09 -7.35 1.94
N ASN A 176 2.38 -6.44 2.87
CA ASN A 176 2.63 -5.03 2.60
C ASN A 176 3.85 -4.55 3.39
N THR A 177 4.92 -4.19 2.68
CA THR A 177 6.17 -3.71 3.27
C THR A 177 6.85 -2.68 2.37
N PRO A 178 7.12 -1.46 2.86
CA PRO A 178 6.79 -0.89 4.18
C PRO A 178 5.27 -0.86 4.43
N ASN A 179 4.86 -1.10 5.68
CA ASN A 179 3.47 -1.46 6.02
C ASN A 179 2.55 -0.23 6.26
N ASN A 180 1.37 -0.28 5.69
CA ASN A 180 0.22 0.51 6.09
C ASN A 180 -0.70 -0.37 6.97
N PRO A 181 -0.87 -0.08 8.27
CA PRO A 181 -0.79 1.24 8.92
C PRO A 181 0.46 1.51 9.77
N THR A 182 1.37 0.55 9.96
CA THR A 182 2.36 0.62 11.05
C THR A 182 3.62 1.42 10.74
N GLY A 183 3.96 1.59 9.45
CA GLY A 183 5.25 2.11 9.03
C GLY A 183 6.42 1.13 9.18
N VAL A 184 6.16 -0.10 9.60
CA VAL A 184 7.19 -1.13 9.80
C VAL A 184 7.68 -1.65 8.45
N VAL A 185 9.00 -1.80 8.34
CA VAL A 185 9.66 -2.49 7.22
C VAL A 185 9.96 -3.92 7.66
N TYR A 186 9.55 -4.90 6.86
CA TYR A 186 9.87 -6.30 7.16
C TYR A 186 11.37 -6.56 6.99
N SER A 187 11.98 -7.23 7.96
CA SER A 187 13.41 -7.52 7.95
C SER A 187 13.76 -8.60 6.91
N ALA A 188 15.02 -8.62 6.47
CA ALA A 188 15.53 -9.68 5.61
C ALA A 188 15.37 -11.06 6.27
N ASP A 189 15.62 -11.18 7.58
CA ASP A 189 15.44 -12.43 8.33
C ASP A 189 13.99 -12.89 8.32
N THR A 190 13.04 -11.95 8.50
CA THR A 190 11.60 -12.23 8.42
C THR A 190 11.22 -12.77 7.03
N LEU A 191 11.70 -12.12 5.96
CA LEU A 191 11.40 -12.55 4.58
C LEU A 191 12.08 -13.89 4.24
N THR A 192 13.30 -14.12 4.71
CA THR A 192 14.00 -15.41 4.56
C THR A 192 13.21 -16.53 5.20
N ARG A 193 12.82 -16.35 6.46
CA ARG A 193 12.04 -17.37 7.17
C ARG A 193 10.65 -17.59 6.58
N MET A 194 10.00 -16.54 6.12
CA MET A 194 8.72 -16.64 5.39
C MET A 194 8.88 -17.48 4.11
N ALA A 195 9.94 -17.22 3.33
CA ALA A 195 10.24 -17.97 2.11
C ALA A 195 10.52 -19.46 2.37
N GLU A 196 11.24 -19.79 3.45
CA GLU A 196 11.45 -21.17 3.88
C GLU A 196 10.14 -21.88 4.20
N ILE A 197 9.27 -21.24 4.99
CA ILE A 197 7.93 -21.76 5.36
C ILE A 197 7.10 -21.99 4.09
N LEU A 198 7.05 -21.00 3.18
CA LEU A 198 6.31 -21.12 1.93
C LEU A 198 6.83 -22.26 1.06
N THR A 199 8.14 -22.42 0.96
CA THR A 199 8.78 -23.49 0.18
C THR A 199 8.44 -24.87 0.75
N GLU A 200 8.57 -25.03 2.08
CA GLU A 200 8.23 -26.27 2.79
C GLU A 200 6.74 -26.64 2.60
N LYS A 201 5.85 -25.66 2.78
CA LYS A 201 4.39 -25.88 2.67
C LYS A 201 3.96 -26.14 1.24
N SER A 202 4.54 -25.44 0.26
CA SER A 202 4.28 -25.72 -1.16
C SER A 202 4.65 -27.16 -1.53
N ALA A 203 5.81 -27.63 -1.09
CA ALA A 203 6.23 -29.01 -1.28
C ALA A 203 5.30 -30.01 -0.57
N GLN A 204 4.85 -29.69 0.65
CA GLN A 204 3.94 -30.52 1.44
C GLN A 204 2.55 -30.66 0.76
N TYR A 205 2.03 -29.59 0.17
CA TYR A 205 0.69 -29.56 -0.41
C TYR A 205 0.66 -29.91 -1.91
N GLY A 206 1.81 -29.99 -2.55
CA GLY A 206 1.94 -30.34 -3.97
C GLY A 206 1.52 -29.24 -4.95
N HIS A 207 1.46 -27.99 -4.48
CA HIS A 207 1.25 -26.78 -5.30
C HIS A 207 2.02 -25.61 -4.75
N ASN A 208 2.38 -24.64 -5.60
CA ASN A 208 3.07 -23.44 -5.17
C ASN A 208 2.08 -22.45 -4.50
N ILE A 209 2.51 -21.84 -3.40
CA ILE A 209 1.80 -20.75 -2.72
C ILE A 209 2.41 -19.44 -3.21
N PHE A 210 1.65 -18.59 -3.87
CA PHE A 210 2.15 -17.32 -4.40
C PHE A 210 2.26 -16.26 -3.31
N LEU A 211 3.32 -15.45 -3.37
CA LEU A 211 3.49 -14.26 -2.54
C LEU A 211 3.13 -13.03 -3.36
N VAL A 212 2.04 -12.35 -3.01
CA VAL A 212 1.68 -11.04 -3.55
C VAL A 212 2.21 -9.97 -2.60
N SER A 213 3.17 -9.18 -3.07
CA SER A 213 3.83 -8.14 -2.28
C SER A 213 3.33 -6.76 -2.70
N ASP A 214 2.57 -6.11 -1.81
CA ASP A 214 2.08 -4.74 -1.99
C ASP A 214 3.14 -3.73 -1.54
N GLU A 215 3.78 -3.03 -2.49
CA GLU A 215 4.96 -2.21 -2.26
C GLU A 215 4.82 -0.72 -2.67
N PRO A 216 3.68 -0.04 -2.49
CA PRO A 216 3.52 1.34 -2.95
C PRO A 216 4.39 2.34 -2.16
N TYR A 217 4.96 1.92 -1.03
CA TYR A 217 5.79 2.75 -0.14
C TYR A 217 7.27 2.37 -0.20
N ARG A 218 7.69 1.50 -1.15
CA ARG A 218 9.07 0.98 -1.22
C ARG A 218 10.13 2.07 -1.23
N ASP A 219 9.86 3.22 -1.87
CA ASP A 219 10.78 4.33 -1.99
C ASP A 219 10.71 5.30 -0.79
N ILE A 220 9.73 5.14 0.12
CA ILE A 220 9.59 5.98 1.31
C ILE A 220 10.17 5.22 2.50
N VAL A 221 11.46 5.39 2.71
CA VAL A 221 12.22 4.80 3.81
C VAL A 221 13.12 5.83 4.46
N PHE A 222 13.46 5.62 5.70
CA PHE A 222 14.15 6.59 6.56
C PHE A 222 15.54 6.10 6.98
N ASP A 223 16.36 7.02 7.45
CA ASP A 223 17.70 6.77 7.98
C ASP A 223 18.66 6.10 6.98
N GLY A 224 18.47 6.34 5.68
CA GLY A 224 19.29 5.74 4.61
C GLY A 224 19.12 4.22 4.46
N LYS A 225 18.08 3.64 5.06
CA LYS A 225 17.81 2.20 4.96
C LYS A 225 17.26 1.84 3.59
N THR A 226 17.45 0.59 3.22
CA THR A 226 16.84 -0.03 2.04
C THR A 226 15.78 -1.02 2.47
N VAL A 227 14.69 -1.11 1.71
CA VAL A 227 13.67 -2.15 1.91
C VAL A 227 14.17 -3.45 1.31
N PRO A 228 14.24 -4.55 2.08
CA PRO A 228 14.47 -5.85 1.49
C PRO A 228 13.38 -6.18 0.46
N TYR A 229 13.77 -6.54 -0.76
CA TYR A 229 12.85 -6.78 -1.87
C TYR A 229 12.29 -8.21 -1.80
N PRO A 230 10.99 -8.43 -1.52
CA PRO A 230 10.44 -9.76 -1.27
C PRO A 230 10.68 -10.77 -2.40
N ALA A 231 10.65 -10.30 -3.66
CA ALA A 231 10.94 -11.14 -4.82
C ALA A 231 12.39 -11.68 -4.88
N ALA A 232 13.33 -11.09 -4.13
CA ALA A 232 14.69 -11.65 -4.01
C ALA A 232 14.74 -12.87 -3.08
N PHE A 233 13.76 -13.05 -2.20
CA PHE A 233 13.72 -14.11 -1.20
C PHE A 233 12.87 -15.32 -1.63
N TYR A 234 11.77 -15.08 -2.35
CA TYR A 234 10.84 -16.14 -2.72
C TYR A 234 10.54 -16.15 -4.23
N PRO A 235 10.67 -17.33 -4.92
CA PRO A 235 10.55 -17.38 -6.38
C PRO A 235 9.14 -17.12 -6.92
N HIS A 236 8.08 -17.51 -6.21
CA HIS A 236 6.70 -17.34 -6.66
C HIS A 236 6.12 -16.03 -6.16
N THR A 237 6.81 -14.89 -6.47
CA THR A 237 6.43 -13.56 -6.02
C THR A 237 5.89 -12.70 -7.15
N LEU A 238 4.75 -12.03 -6.88
CA LEU A 238 4.15 -10.98 -7.71
C LEU A 238 4.27 -9.66 -6.95
N THR A 239 5.12 -8.75 -7.42
CA THR A 239 5.27 -7.41 -6.83
C THR A 239 4.22 -6.45 -7.36
N CYS A 240 3.43 -5.85 -6.49
CA CYS A 240 2.42 -4.83 -6.80
C CYS A 240 2.95 -3.45 -6.39
N PHE A 241 3.16 -2.56 -7.35
CA PHE A 241 3.71 -1.22 -7.13
C PHE A 241 2.79 -0.12 -7.66
N SER A 242 2.98 1.10 -7.17
CA SER A 242 2.26 2.29 -7.63
C SER A 242 3.11 3.55 -7.52
N TYR A 243 3.04 4.39 -8.53
CA TYR A 243 3.65 5.72 -8.53
C TYR A 243 2.85 6.78 -7.73
N SER A 244 1.76 6.35 -7.10
CA SER A 244 0.91 7.23 -6.28
C SER A 244 1.67 7.89 -5.12
N LYS A 245 2.76 7.26 -4.63
CA LYS A 245 3.49 7.69 -3.43
C LYS A 245 4.88 8.22 -3.78
N SER A 246 5.68 7.46 -4.51
CA SER A 246 7.03 7.83 -4.89
C SER A 246 7.10 9.06 -5.80
N LEU A 247 6.17 9.20 -6.74
CA LEU A 247 6.06 10.35 -7.65
C LEU A 247 4.93 11.34 -7.27
N SER A 248 4.25 11.14 -6.15
CA SER A 248 3.07 11.97 -5.78
C SER A 248 2.01 12.08 -6.87
N LEU A 249 1.72 10.98 -7.57
CA LEU A 249 0.76 10.90 -8.67
C LEU A 249 -0.47 10.01 -8.35
N PRO A 250 -1.14 10.17 -7.19
CA PRO A 250 -2.26 9.30 -6.84
C PRO A 250 -3.47 9.46 -7.78
N GLY A 251 -3.63 10.64 -8.39
CA GLY A 251 -4.70 10.94 -9.34
C GLY A 251 -4.52 10.27 -10.70
N GLU A 252 -3.27 10.00 -11.11
CA GLU A 252 -2.95 9.45 -12.42
C GLU A 252 -3.23 7.96 -12.56
N ARG A 253 -3.46 7.27 -11.44
CA ARG A 253 -3.84 5.86 -11.41
C ARG A 253 -2.88 4.94 -12.18
N LEU A 254 -1.58 5.08 -11.99
CA LEU A 254 -0.58 4.20 -12.59
C LEU A 254 0.18 3.39 -11.56
N GLY A 255 0.29 2.10 -11.83
CA GLY A 255 1.07 1.12 -11.11
C GLY A 255 1.40 -0.06 -12.02
N TYR A 256 1.92 -1.14 -11.44
CA TYR A 256 2.19 -2.36 -12.20
C TYR A 256 2.20 -3.60 -11.28
N VAL A 257 2.01 -4.76 -11.89
CA VAL A 257 2.46 -6.05 -11.36
C VAL A 257 3.77 -6.41 -12.04
N ALA A 258 4.79 -6.76 -11.25
CA ALA A 258 6.00 -7.39 -11.76
C ALA A 258 6.02 -8.87 -11.34
N VAL A 259 5.96 -9.75 -12.31
CA VAL A 259 6.11 -11.20 -12.14
C VAL A 259 7.59 -11.50 -11.99
N ARG A 260 8.01 -12.12 -10.87
CA ARG A 260 9.42 -12.44 -10.65
C ARG A 260 9.92 -13.42 -11.72
N PRO A 261 11.08 -13.16 -12.34
CA PRO A 261 11.71 -14.12 -13.25
C PRO A 261 11.96 -15.47 -12.55
N GLY A 262 11.56 -16.56 -13.19
CA GLY A 262 11.55 -17.92 -12.62
C GLY A 262 10.35 -18.24 -11.72
N CYS A 263 9.35 -17.35 -11.68
CA CYS A 263 8.06 -17.64 -11.07
C CYS A 263 7.30 -18.70 -11.88
N GLU A 264 6.54 -19.56 -11.22
CA GLU A 264 5.61 -20.44 -11.94
C GLU A 264 4.67 -19.62 -12.82
N GLY A 265 4.55 -20.02 -14.07
CA GLY A 265 3.69 -19.33 -15.04
C GLY A 265 4.22 -17.98 -15.52
N GLU A 266 5.51 -17.65 -15.35
CA GLU A 266 6.09 -16.36 -15.76
C GLU A 266 5.81 -16.00 -17.23
N ASP A 267 5.65 -16.99 -18.09
CA ASP A 267 5.43 -16.77 -19.52
C ASP A 267 3.96 -16.48 -19.87
N ILE A 268 3.01 -16.75 -18.95
CA ILE A 268 1.57 -16.62 -19.20
C ILE A 268 0.84 -15.67 -18.24
N LEU A 269 1.42 -15.38 -17.06
CA LEU A 269 0.75 -14.58 -16.02
C LEU A 269 0.38 -13.17 -16.50
N VAL A 270 1.23 -12.51 -17.29
CA VAL A 270 0.92 -11.19 -17.87
C VAL A 270 -0.24 -11.27 -18.86
N ASP A 271 -0.29 -12.33 -19.67
CA ASP A 271 -1.40 -12.56 -20.58
C ASP A 271 -2.69 -12.90 -19.84
N MET A 272 -2.62 -13.70 -18.78
CA MET A 272 -3.75 -13.96 -17.88
C MET A 272 -4.29 -12.66 -17.27
N MET A 273 -3.41 -11.79 -16.75
CA MET A 273 -3.82 -10.49 -16.20
C MET A 273 -4.45 -9.59 -17.28
N SER A 274 -3.99 -9.64 -18.52
CA SER A 274 -4.64 -8.97 -19.65
C SER A 274 -6.05 -9.48 -19.90
N GLN A 275 -6.30 -10.79 -19.80
CA GLN A 275 -7.66 -11.35 -19.91
C GLN A 275 -8.52 -10.98 -18.69
N ILE A 276 -7.96 -10.97 -17.48
CA ILE A 276 -8.65 -10.51 -16.27
C ILE A 276 -9.07 -9.04 -16.43
N SER A 277 -8.18 -8.20 -16.92
CA SER A 277 -8.44 -6.78 -17.22
C SER A 277 -9.63 -6.61 -18.16
N ARG A 278 -9.62 -7.36 -19.26
CA ARG A 278 -10.72 -7.40 -20.24
C ARG A 278 -12.02 -7.89 -19.61
N PHE A 279 -11.98 -8.98 -18.84
CA PHE A 279 -13.15 -9.58 -18.19
C PHE A 279 -13.78 -8.63 -17.15
N THR A 280 -12.97 -7.89 -16.41
CA THR A 280 -13.43 -6.97 -15.37
C THR A 280 -13.75 -5.56 -15.89
N GLY A 281 -13.50 -5.28 -17.17
CA GLY A 281 -13.69 -3.96 -17.77
C GLY A 281 -12.68 -2.90 -17.31
N HIS A 282 -11.54 -3.32 -16.78
CA HIS A 282 -10.44 -2.46 -16.32
C HIS A 282 -9.27 -2.54 -17.30
N ASN A 283 -9.42 -2.00 -18.50
CA ASN A 283 -8.34 -1.94 -19.47
C ASN A 283 -7.13 -1.17 -18.93
N CYS A 284 -6.02 -1.21 -19.65
CA CYS A 284 -4.77 -0.64 -19.19
C CYS A 284 -4.90 0.87 -18.81
N PRO A 285 -4.01 1.37 -17.93
CA PRO A 285 -3.95 2.80 -17.60
C PRO A 285 -3.74 3.71 -18.82
N PRO A 286 -4.02 5.01 -18.73
CA PRO A 286 -3.85 5.95 -19.84
C PRO A 286 -2.46 5.87 -20.47
N SER A 287 -2.40 5.76 -21.81
CA SER A 287 -1.15 5.58 -22.56
C SER A 287 -0.16 6.72 -22.33
N ILE A 288 -0.64 7.97 -22.33
CA ILE A 288 0.21 9.14 -22.10
C ILE A 288 0.88 9.12 -20.73
N ILE A 289 0.17 8.65 -19.68
CA ILE A 289 0.74 8.56 -18.33
C ILE A 289 1.80 7.46 -18.26
N GLN A 290 1.56 6.30 -18.89
CA GLN A 290 2.57 5.25 -19.01
C GLN A 290 3.84 5.76 -19.68
N ARG A 291 3.72 6.47 -20.82
CA ARG A 291 4.85 7.04 -21.56
C ARG A 291 5.59 8.14 -20.78
N ALA A 292 4.88 9.00 -20.05
CA ALA A 292 5.51 10.02 -19.21
C ALA A 292 6.29 9.38 -18.05
N VAL A 293 5.68 8.47 -17.33
CA VAL A 293 6.31 7.79 -16.17
C VAL A 293 7.45 6.87 -16.61
N SER A 294 7.45 6.35 -17.85
CA SER A 294 8.61 5.58 -18.36
C SER A 294 9.92 6.38 -18.33
N ARG A 295 9.83 7.71 -18.40
CA ARG A 295 10.98 8.64 -18.33
C ARG A 295 11.36 9.01 -16.89
N CYS A 296 10.57 8.62 -15.89
CA CYS A 296 10.72 9.01 -14.48
C CYS A 296 11.11 7.86 -13.56
N GLN A 297 11.66 6.75 -14.09
CA GLN A 297 11.93 5.55 -13.26
C GLN A 297 13.01 5.75 -12.19
N LYS A 298 13.87 6.75 -12.33
CA LYS A 298 15.02 7.00 -11.44
C LYS A 298 14.85 8.24 -10.54
N VAL A 299 13.67 8.84 -10.53
CA VAL A 299 13.39 10.03 -9.74
C VAL A 299 12.24 9.78 -8.78
N THR A 300 12.18 10.55 -7.70
CA THR A 300 11.08 10.57 -6.74
C THR A 300 10.70 12.02 -6.44
N SER A 301 9.53 12.22 -5.85
CA SER A 301 9.21 13.49 -5.16
C SER A 301 10.16 13.71 -3.99
N ASP A 302 10.14 14.88 -3.37
CA ASP A 302 10.93 15.16 -2.16
C ASP A 302 10.33 14.36 -0.97
N LEU A 303 10.84 13.15 -0.77
CA LEU A 303 10.38 12.24 0.29
C LEU A 303 10.97 12.59 1.67
N SER A 304 11.94 13.52 1.77
CA SER A 304 12.58 13.93 3.02
C SER A 304 11.59 14.60 3.99
N VAL A 305 10.57 15.26 3.44
CA VAL A 305 9.46 15.84 4.20
C VAL A 305 8.78 14.80 5.10
N TYR A 306 8.64 13.57 4.64
CA TYR A 306 8.00 12.51 5.43
C TYR A 306 8.88 12.05 6.60
N GLN A 307 10.20 12.00 6.43
CA GLN A 307 11.10 11.70 7.54
C GLN A 307 11.01 12.78 8.62
N THR A 308 11.04 14.06 8.23
CA THR A 308 10.89 15.20 9.16
C THR A 308 9.57 15.11 9.94
N ASN A 309 8.46 14.83 9.25
CA ASN A 309 7.14 14.71 9.88
C ASN A 309 7.08 13.52 10.84
N MET A 310 7.69 12.39 10.45
CA MET A 310 7.79 11.20 11.29
C MET A 310 8.55 11.50 12.58
N GLU A 311 9.71 12.15 12.50
CA GLU A 311 10.54 12.48 13.66
C GLU A 311 9.78 13.38 14.64
N LEU A 312 9.17 14.47 14.15
CA LEU A 312 8.36 15.38 14.96
C LEU A 312 7.24 14.65 15.73
N LEU A 313 6.51 13.77 15.05
CA LEU A 313 5.42 13.01 15.68
C LEU A 313 5.93 11.94 16.61
N TYR A 314 6.93 11.16 16.20
CA TYR A 314 7.50 10.08 17.00
C TYR A 314 8.04 10.59 18.34
N GLU A 315 8.87 11.65 18.30
CA GLU A 315 9.42 12.27 19.50
C GLU A 315 8.32 12.81 20.41
N LYS A 316 7.35 13.54 19.84
CA LYS A 316 6.24 14.10 20.62
C LYS A 316 5.38 13.04 21.26
N LEU A 317 4.94 12.04 20.49
CA LEU A 317 4.07 10.98 21.00
C LEU A 317 4.78 10.16 22.09
N THR A 318 6.05 9.83 21.89
CA THR A 318 6.86 9.13 22.89
C THR A 318 7.00 9.95 24.18
N ALA A 319 7.30 11.25 24.07
CA ALA A 319 7.41 12.17 25.22
C ALA A 319 6.07 12.32 25.98
N LEU A 320 4.94 12.14 25.30
CA LEU A 320 3.62 12.18 25.90
C LEU A 320 3.19 10.84 26.51
N GLY A 321 4.00 9.76 26.37
CA GLY A 321 3.78 8.46 26.97
C GLY A 321 3.01 7.48 26.07
N PHE A 322 2.85 7.76 24.78
CA PHE A 322 2.31 6.78 23.85
C PHE A 322 3.33 5.66 23.58
N ALA A 323 2.87 4.42 23.64
CA ALA A 323 3.64 3.29 23.14
C ALA A 323 3.52 3.24 21.62
N VAL A 324 4.65 3.40 20.92
CA VAL A 324 4.69 3.49 19.46
C VAL A 324 5.99 2.88 18.93
N GLU A 325 5.88 2.02 17.93
CA GLU A 325 7.04 1.55 17.17
C GLU A 325 7.51 2.65 16.22
N ARG A 326 8.83 2.88 16.14
CA ARG A 326 9.39 3.88 15.23
C ARG A 326 9.21 3.42 13.78
N PRO A 327 8.50 4.18 12.93
CA PRO A 327 8.36 3.82 11.53
C PRO A 327 9.71 3.73 10.82
N GLY A 328 9.93 2.67 10.06
CA GLY A 328 11.09 2.53 9.17
C GLY A 328 10.84 3.06 7.76
N GLY A 329 9.58 3.30 7.42
CA GLY A 329 9.16 3.80 6.12
C GLY A 329 7.70 4.23 6.12
N THR A 330 7.14 4.48 4.95
CA THR A 330 5.79 5.04 4.70
C THR A 330 5.63 6.48 5.18
N PHE A 331 4.41 6.96 5.24
CA PHE A 331 4.01 8.17 5.97
C PHE A 331 2.89 7.86 6.98
N TYR A 332 2.99 6.69 7.65
CA TYR A 332 2.08 6.30 8.73
C TYR A 332 2.85 6.04 10.03
N ILE A 333 2.23 6.42 11.14
CA ILE A 333 2.65 6.06 12.48
C ILE A 333 1.45 5.47 13.24
N PHE A 334 1.71 4.47 14.09
CA PHE A 334 0.68 3.60 14.65
C PHE A 334 0.83 3.45 16.18
N PRO A 335 0.59 4.54 16.95
CA PRO A 335 0.67 4.49 18.40
C PRO A 335 -0.48 3.70 19.02
N LYS A 336 -0.22 3.08 20.16
CA LYS A 336 -1.25 2.54 21.03
C LYS A 336 -2.07 3.69 21.61
N ALA A 337 -3.39 3.59 21.57
CA ALA A 337 -4.29 4.55 22.19
C ALA A 337 -4.07 4.59 23.72
N LEU A 338 -4.38 5.73 24.36
CA LEU A 338 -4.25 5.90 25.80
C LEU A 338 -5.44 5.27 26.57
N GLU A 339 -6.36 4.64 25.87
CA GLU A 339 -7.44 3.82 26.39
C GLU A 339 -7.64 2.57 25.50
N GLU A 340 -8.36 1.56 25.99
CA GLU A 340 -8.54 0.30 25.28
C GLU A 340 -9.40 0.44 24.02
N ASP A 341 -10.44 1.30 24.07
CA ASP A 341 -11.30 1.57 22.92
C ASP A 341 -10.71 2.67 22.02
N ALA A 342 -10.07 2.25 20.94
CA ALA A 342 -9.51 3.17 19.95
C ALA A 342 -10.57 4.09 19.29
N ASN A 343 -11.84 3.66 19.21
CA ASN A 343 -12.92 4.49 18.66
C ASN A 343 -13.26 5.60 19.64
N ALA A 344 -13.38 5.30 20.94
CA ALA A 344 -13.60 6.30 21.99
C ALA A 344 -12.45 7.30 22.04
N PHE A 345 -11.20 6.81 21.95
CA PHE A 345 -10.01 7.64 21.87
C PHE A 345 -10.04 8.59 20.66
N CYS A 346 -10.42 8.11 19.47
CA CYS A 346 -10.54 8.95 18.28
C CYS A 346 -11.67 9.99 18.41
N GLN A 347 -12.78 9.64 19.07
CA GLN A 347 -13.84 10.61 19.39
C GLN A 347 -13.33 11.71 20.32
N LYS A 348 -12.57 11.34 21.36
CA LYS A 348 -11.94 12.31 22.28
C LYS A 348 -10.94 13.20 21.55
N ALA A 349 -10.15 12.65 20.64
CA ALA A 349 -9.20 13.40 19.83
C ALA A 349 -9.88 14.51 18.98
N ARG A 350 -11.10 14.26 18.49
CA ARG A 350 -11.89 15.25 17.73
C ARG A 350 -12.25 16.50 18.54
N GLU A 351 -12.31 16.43 19.87
CA GLU A 351 -12.53 17.61 20.72
C GLU A 351 -11.36 18.61 20.63
N PHE A 352 -10.19 18.14 20.17
CA PHE A 352 -8.99 18.93 19.94
C PHE A 352 -8.68 19.10 18.43
N ASP A 353 -9.69 18.89 17.58
CA ASP A 353 -9.57 18.94 16.11
C ASP A 353 -8.49 18.02 15.52
N LEU A 354 -8.11 16.95 16.25
CA LEU A 354 -7.25 15.86 15.79
C LEU A 354 -8.11 14.75 15.19
N LEU A 355 -7.89 14.45 13.90
CA LEU A 355 -8.61 13.40 13.18
C LEU A 355 -7.72 12.19 12.96
N LEU A 356 -7.94 11.16 13.73
CA LEU A 356 -7.18 9.91 13.76
C LEU A 356 -8.07 8.76 13.27
N VAL A 357 -7.45 7.66 12.83
CA VAL A 357 -8.19 6.47 12.37
C VAL A 357 -8.02 5.34 13.39
N PRO A 358 -9.10 4.81 13.99
CA PRO A 358 -9.03 3.69 14.91
C PRO A 358 -8.63 2.42 14.19
N SER A 359 -7.94 1.53 14.90
CA SER A 359 -7.25 0.38 14.33
C SER A 359 -8.11 -0.86 14.04
N ASP A 360 -9.36 -0.88 14.48
CA ASP A 360 -10.21 -2.08 14.37
C ASP A 360 -10.33 -2.59 12.94
N SER A 361 -10.48 -1.68 11.97
CA SER A 361 -10.57 -2.04 10.56
C SER A 361 -9.26 -2.61 9.97
N PHE A 362 -8.11 -2.40 10.63
CA PHE A 362 -6.82 -2.98 10.25
C PHE A 362 -6.55 -4.35 10.91
N GLY A 363 -7.53 -4.90 11.66
CA GLY A 363 -7.43 -6.20 12.29
C GLY A 363 -6.69 -6.23 13.63
N VAL A 364 -6.51 -5.08 14.27
CA VAL A 364 -5.88 -4.91 15.60
C VAL A 364 -6.70 -3.94 16.44
N LYS A 365 -6.80 -4.19 17.74
CA LYS A 365 -7.52 -3.30 18.66
C LYS A 365 -6.57 -2.42 19.48
N GLY A 366 -7.05 -1.26 19.91
CA GLY A 366 -6.35 -0.40 20.86
C GLY A 366 -5.22 0.43 20.29
N TYR A 367 -5.13 0.59 18.97
CA TYR A 367 -4.18 1.46 18.29
C TYR A 367 -4.89 2.49 17.42
N VAL A 368 -4.16 3.50 16.98
CA VAL A 368 -4.67 4.49 16.03
C VAL A 368 -3.65 4.74 14.93
N ARG A 369 -4.12 4.95 13.70
CA ARG A 369 -3.26 5.33 12.59
C ARG A 369 -3.28 6.84 12.38
N LEU A 370 -2.09 7.42 12.24
CA LEU A 370 -1.87 8.77 11.77
C LEU A 370 -1.18 8.72 10.40
N ALA A 371 -1.77 9.36 9.40
CA ALA A 371 -1.16 9.56 8.09
C ALA A 371 -0.47 10.94 8.08
N TYR A 372 0.85 10.96 8.20
CA TYR A 372 1.62 12.22 8.28
C TYR A 372 2.16 12.72 6.93
N GLY A 373 1.60 12.23 5.82
CA GLY A 373 1.83 12.79 4.49
C GLY A 373 1.15 14.15 4.30
N ILE A 374 1.30 15.06 5.25
CA ILE A 374 0.72 16.40 5.28
C ILE A 374 1.83 17.46 5.40
N ASP A 375 1.48 18.73 5.25
CA ASP A 375 2.41 19.84 5.40
C ASP A 375 3.09 19.86 6.77
N THR A 376 4.42 20.07 6.83
CA THR A 376 5.22 20.02 8.04
C THR A 376 4.81 21.09 9.06
N GLU A 377 4.43 22.29 8.62
CA GLU A 377 3.97 23.35 9.53
C GLU A 377 2.62 22.97 10.15
N LYS A 378 1.80 22.21 9.43
CA LYS A 378 0.57 21.66 9.98
C LYS A 378 0.84 20.61 11.05
N VAL A 379 1.86 19.75 10.83
CA VAL A 379 2.32 18.80 11.86
C VAL A 379 2.76 19.55 13.10
N LYS A 380 3.64 20.55 12.99
CA LYS A 380 4.11 21.37 14.13
C LYS A 380 2.95 22.00 14.90
N ARG A 381 2.00 22.60 14.20
CA ARG A 381 0.80 23.24 14.83
C ARG A 381 -0.10 22.24 15.54
N SER A 382 -0.10 20.96 15.14
CA SER A 382 -0.89 19.93 15.79
C SER A 382 -0.32 19.44 17.13
N LEU A 383 0.99 19.63 17.37
CA LEU A 383 1.66 19.07 18.55
C LEU A 383 1.04 19.51 19.88
N PRO A 384 0.62 20.81 20.07
CA PRO A 384 -0.11 21.22 21.27
C PRO A 384 -1.46 20.54 21.45
N ALA A 385 -2.14 20.14 20.35
CA ALA A 385 -3.40 19.39 20.44
C ALA A 385 -3.18 17.96 20.98
N PHE A 386 -2.09 17.31 20.60
CA PHE A 386 -1.69 16.02 21.20
C PHE A 386 -1.34 16.15 22.69
N GLU A 387 -0.73 17.26 23.13
CA GLU A 387 -0.49 17.54 24.55
C GLU A 387 -1.81 17.62 25.34
N LYS A 388 -2.78 18.37 24.81
CA LYS A 388 -4.13 18.50 25.44
C LYS A 388 -4.84 17.14 25.47
N LEU A 389 -4.78 16.37 24.38
CA LEU A 389 -5.35 15.02 24.31
C LEU A 389 -4.72 14.13 25.36
N ALA A 390 -3.38 14.05 25.46
CA ALA A 390 -2.69 13.23 26.45
C ALA A 390 -3.00 13.69 27.88
N ALA A 391 -3.08 14.98 28.13
CA ALA A 391 -3.42 15.55 29.45
C ALA A 391 -4.84 15.12 29.91
N ALA A 392 -5.78 14.94 28.98
CA ALA A 392 -7.14 14.48 29.30
C ALA A 392 -7.20 13.03 29.84
N TYR A 393 -6.11 12.24 29.67
CA TYR A 393 -5.95 10.86 30.17
C TYR A 393 -5.02 10.76 31.37
N ARG A 394 -4.34 11.85 31.75
CA ARG A 394 -3.53 11.89 32.97
C ARG A 394 -4.47 12.20 34.15
N LYS A 395 -4.65 11.24 35.05
CA LYS A 395 -5.36 11.42 36.33
C LYS A 395 -4.45 12.07 37.36
#